data_aacbf2087c6ea81c686244c8ca5f47d7
#
_entry.id   aacbf2087c6ea81c686244c8ca5f47d7
#
_cell.length_a   1.000
_cell.length_b   1.000
_cell.length_c   1.000
_cell.angle_alpha   90.00
_cell.angle_beta   90.00
_cell.angle_gamma   90.00
#
_symmetry.space_group_name_H-M   'P 1'
#
loop_
_entity.id
_entity.type
_entity.pdbx_description
1 polymer ?
#
loop_
_entity_poly.entity_id
_entity_poly.type
_entity_poly.pdbx_seq_one_letter_code
_entity_poly.pdbx_strand_id
1 'polypeptide(L)'
;MPRADFVPKRLMGAANLWLRRQHRFHDSAVKVAALASLAEREQVDAMLCTGDYTGLGSAAELAVARRAIEPLTTRRFGFATVPGNHDVYVESATLERRFETAFAGLLDSDTPDLAVDGPWPLVRLLGDEAAIVCVNSARPNPQVWRSSGRIPPTQLAALRRVLDDPRVRDRFVIVATHYGPFRADGSPDSPWHGLVNADALLAAIGTRPHTVLVHGHLHDRFALPRTPARPPIFCAGSATDTHHESLWLYELDRTSLRAYHASWRAGRYELDAERVAIVAE
;
A
#
# COMPACT_ATOMS: atom_id res chain seq x y z
N MET A 1 -22.61 17.20 -1.19
CA MET A 1 -21.71 16.72 -0.10
C MET A 1 -22.52 16.65 1.19
N PRO A 2 -22.46 15.55 1.94
CA PRO A 2 -23.09 15.50 3.26
C PRO A 2 -22.54 16.57 4.20
N ARG A 3 -23.37 17.10 5.10
CA ARG A 3 -22.94 18.15 6.08
C ARG A 3 -21.74 17.72 6.94
N ALA A 4 -21.60 16.41 7.21
CA ALA A 4 -20.49 15.83 7.95
C ALA A 4 -19.11 15.99 7.27
N ASP A 5 -19.09 16.36 5.99
CA ASP A 5 -17.86 16.56 5.21
C ASP A 5 -17.32 17.99 5.26
N PHE A 6 -18.09 18.94 5.80
CA PHE A 6 -17.64 20.33 5.96
C PHE A 6 -16.86 20.51 7.26
N VAL A 7 -15.72 19.85 7.36
CA VAL A 7 -14.80 20.04 8.49
C VAL A 7 -13.64 20.96 8.07
N PRO A 8 -13.13 21.82 8.99
CA PRO A 8 -12.04 22.78 8.69
C PRO A 8 -10.83 22.10 8.03
N LYS A 9 -10.48 20.90 8.46
CA LYS A 9 -9.38 20.11 7.89
C LYS A 9 -9.56 19.86 6.40
N ARG A 10 -10.78 19.53 5.96
CA ARG A 10 -11.05 19.23 4.55
C ARG A 10 -11.03 20.48 3.69
N LEU A 11 -11.51 21.60 4.20
CA LEU A 11 -11.43 22.89 3.51
C LEU A 11 -9.98 23.34 3.33
N MET A 12 -9.15 23.20 4.37
CA MET A 12 -7.72 23.49 4.30
C MET A 12 -6.99 22.51 3.35
N GLY A 13 -7.36 21.23 3.39
CA GLY A 13 -6.85 20.21 2.47
C GLY A 13 -7.20 20.52 1.02
N ALA A 14 -8.44 20.92 0.74
CA ALA A 14 -8.90 21.33 -0.59
C ALA A 14 -8.15 22.55 -1.10
N ALA A 15 -7.95 23.58 -0.26
CA ALA A 15 -7.15 24.75 -0.61
C ALA A 15 -5.69 24.37 -0.91
N ASN A 16 -5.07 23.52 -0.09
CA ASN A 16 -3.70 23.04 -0.32
C ASN A 16 -3.59 22.18 -1.60
N LEU A 17 -4.57 21.31 -1.85
CA LEU A 17 -4.65 20.52 -3.07
C LEU A 17 -4.72 21.44 -4.29
N TRP A 18 -5.63 22.39 -4.30
CA TRP A 18 -5.83 23.33 -5.40
C TRP A 18 -4.63 24.25 -5.65
N LEU A 19 -4.02 24.79 -4.57
CA LEU A 19 -2.94 25.78 -4.68
C LEU A 19 -1.55 25.16 -4.91
N ARG A 20 -1.30 23.94 -4.42
CA ARG A 20 0.08 23.36 -4.38
C ARG A 20 0.21 21.96 -4.95
N ARG A 21 -0.78 21.10 -4.79
CA ARG A 21 -0.64 19.66 -5.11
C ARG A 21 -1.26 19.27 -6.45
N GLN A 22 -2.21 20.04 -7.00
CA GLN A 22 -2.89 19.70 -8.24
C GLN A 22 -1.92 19.48 -9.41
N HIS A 23 -0.87 20.29 -9.51
CA HIS A 23 0.14 20.16 -10.55
C HIS A 23 0.94 18.85 -10.50
N ARG A 24 1.05 18.23 -9.33
CA ARG A 24 1.81 16.98 -9.15
C ARG A 24 1.07 15.75 -9.66
N PHE A 25 -0.24 15.82 -9.83
CA PHE A 25 -1.09 14.67 -10.18
C PHE A 25 -1.94 14.90 -11.44
N HIS A 26 -1.64 15.93 -12.23
CA HIS A 26 -2.45 16.32 -13.39
C HIS A 26 -2.52 15.24 -14.47
N ASP A 27 -1.50 14.39 -14.60
CA ASP A 27 -1.37 13.33 -15.59
C ASP A 27 -1.56 11.91 -14.99
N SER A 28 -2.15 11.79 -13.80
CA SER A 28 -2.34 10.51 -13.10
C SER A 28 -3.00 9.44 -13.97
N ALA A 29 -4.01 9.82 -14.77
CA ALA A 29 -4.70 8.86 -15.64
C ALA A 29 -3.78 8.30 -16.72
N VAL A 30 -2.90 9.13 -17.28
CA VAL A 30 -1.89 8.71 -18.29
C VAL A 30 -0.90 7.75 -17.64
N LYS A 31 -0.43 8.06 -16.44
CA LYS A 31 0.53 7.23 -15.69
C LYS A 31 -0.08 5.88 -15.29
N VAL A 32 -1.35 5.85 -14.86
CA VAL A 32 -2.05 4.59 -14.57
C VAL A 32 -2.23 3.74 -15.83
N ALA A 33 -2.56 4.33 -16.97
CA ALA A 33 -2.63 3.61 -18.24
C ALA A 33 -1.28 3.05 -18.67
N ALA A 34 -0.21 3.83 -18.49
CA ALA A 34 1.15 3.39 -18.78
C ALA A 34 1.61 2.27 -17.83
N LEU A 35 1.16 2.29 -16.56
CA LEU A 35 1.39 1.22 -15.61
C LEU A 35 0.69 -0.08 -16.04
N ALA A 36 -0.53 -0.01 -16.57
CA ALA A 36 -1.22 -1.16 -17.13
C ALA A 36 -0.44 -1.75 -18.32
N SER A 37 0.10 -0.89 -19.20
CA SER A 37 0.94 -1.32 -20.32
C SER A 37 2.26 -1.96 -19.86
N LEU A 38 2.88 -1.45 -18.78
CA LEU A 38 4.04 -2.10 -18.16
C LEU A 38 3.64 -3.50 -17.65
N ALA A 39 2.55 -3.60 -16.90
CA ALA A 39 2.10 -4.86 -16.32
C ALA A 39 1.77 -5.92 -17.37
N GLU A 40 1.29 -5.53 -18.55
CA GLU A 40 1.10 -6.43 -19.69
C GLU A 40 2.41 -6.87 -20.31
N ARG A 41 3.32 -5.94 -20.58
CA ARG A 41 4.62 -6.20 -21.21
C ARG A 41 5.49 -7.13 -20.36
N GLU A 42 5.50 -6.90 -19.05
CA GLU A 42 6.25 -7.70 -18.09
C GLU A 42 5.47 -8.94 -17.59
N GLN A 43 4.29 -9.21 -18.13
CA GLN A 43 3.43 -10.37 -17.78
C GLN A 43 3.18 -10.48 -16.27
N VAL A 44 2.86 -9.35 -15.63
CA VAL A 44 2.63 -9.28 -14.18
C VAL A 44 1.40 -10.09 -13.78
N ASP A 45 1.57 -11.03 -12.87
CA ASP A 45 0.51 -11.94 -12.38
C ASP A 45 -0.39 -11.31 -11.31
N ALA A 46 0.12 -10.37 -10.52
CA ALA A 46 -0.61 -9.69 -9.44
C ALA A 46 -0.18 -8.23 -9.31
N MET A 47 -1.10 -7.38 -8.86
CA MET A 47 -0.82 -5.98 -8.55
C MET A 47 -1.04 -5.71 -7.07
N LEU A 48 -0.16 -4.87 -6.49
CA LEU A 48 -0.29 -4.37 -5.12
C LEU A 48 -0.21 -2.85 -5.12
N CYS A 49 -1.23 -2.19 -4.54
CA CYS A 49 -1.20 -0.77 -4.28
C CYS A 49 -1.26 -0.48 -2.78
N THR A 50 -0.35 0.34 -2.30
CA THR A 50 -0.22 0.68 -0.88
C THR A 50 -1.04 1.91 -0.46
N GLY A 51 -2.07 2.28 -1.24
CA GLY A 51 -3.04 3.33 -0.88
C GLY A 51 -2.78 4.70 -1.46
N ASP A 52 -3.51 5.69 -0.95
CA ASP A 52 -3.52 7.10 -1.39
C ASP A 52 -4.06 7.30 -2.82
N TYR A 53 -5.25 6.79 -3.07
CA TYR A 53 -5.97 6.95 -4.32
C TYR A 53 -6.61 8.32 -4.50
N THR A 54 -6.80 9.05 -3.42
CA THR A 54 -7.57 10.29 -3.38
C THR A 54 -6.77 11.45 -2.77
N GLY A 55 -7.28 12.66 -2.88
CA GLY A 55 -6.73 13.81 -2.17
C GLY A 55 -7.42 14.07 -0.83
N LEU A 56 -8.73 13.83 -0.75
CA LEU A 56 -9.59 14.24 0.37
C LEU A 56 -10.55 13.15 0.87
N GLY A 57 -10.45 11.92 0.39
CA GLY A 57 -11.26 10.79 0.83
C GLY A 57 -12.76 10.93 0.55
N SER A 58 -13.13 11.57 -0.55
CA SER A 58 -14.54 11.64 -0.95
C SER A 58 -14.97 10.39 -1.70
N ALA A 59 -16.25 10.00 -1.56
CA ALA A 59 -16.80 8.89 -2.33
C ALA A 59 -16.66 9.10 -3.85
N ALA A 60 -16.76 10.34 -4.32
CA ALA A 60 -16.59 10.68 -5.74
C ALA A 60 -15.14 10.45 -6.21
N GLU A 61 -14.13 10.88 -5.42
CA GLU A 61 -12.72 10.63 -5.74
C GLU A 61 -12.43 9.13 -5.76
N LEU A 62 -12.89 8.38 -4.76
CA LEU A 62 -12.72 6.92 -4.70
C LEU A 62 -13.36 6.23 -5.91
N ALA A 63 -14.55 6.65 -6.32
CA ALA A 63 -15.21 6.10 -7.51
C ALA A 63 -14.46 6.41 -8.81
N VAL A 64 -13.84 7.58 -8.93
CA VAL A 64 -12.97 7.94 -10.06
C VAL A 64 -11.71 7.08 -10.05
N ALA A 65 -11.03 6.99 -8.91
CA ALA A 65 -9.83 6.18 -8.74
C ALA A 65 -10.10 4.68 -9.04
N ARG A 66 -11.21 4.13 -8.52
CA ARG A 66 -11.61 2.74 -8.77
C ARG A 66 -11.77 2.44 -10.26
N ARG A 67 -12.37 3.36 -11.02
CA ARG A 67 -12.46 3.23 -12.48
C ARG A 67 -11.10 3.36 -13.17
N ALA A 68 -10.26 4.29 -12.71
CA ALA A 68 -8.95 4.50 -13.32
C ALA A 68 -8.04 3.26 -13.22
N ILE A 69 -8.09 2.53 -12.10
CA ILE A 69 -7.27 1.33 -11.89
C ILE A 69 -7.85 0.06 -12.49
N GLU A 70 -9.06 0.09 -13.08
CA GLU A 70 -9.71 -1.11 -13.64
C GLU A 70 -8.79 -1.97 -14.51
N PRO A 71 -7.97 -1.41 -15.42
CA PRO A 71 -7.06 -2.20 -16.25
C PRO A 71 -5.98 -2.94 -15.46
N LEU A 72 -5.71 -2.54 -14.22
CA LEU A 72 -4.72 -3.18 -13.33
C LEU A 72 -5.31 -4.35 -12.56
N THR A 73 -6.64 -4.43 -12.44
CA THR A 73 -7.32 -5.39 -11.55
C THR A 73 -7.56 -6.76 -12.17
N THR A 74 -7.34 -6.91 -13.48
CA THR A 74 -7.63 -8.13 -14.24
C THR A 74 -6.41 -9.05 -14.40
N ARG A 75 -5.48 -9.01 -13.46
CA ARG A 75 -4.32 -9.92 -13.45
C ARG A 75 -4.71 -11.32 -12.96
N ARG A 76 -3.88 -12.31 -13.25
CA ARG A 76 -4.12 -13.72 -12.91
C ARG A 76 -4.49 -13.93 -11.44
N PHE A 77 -3.78 -13.27 -10.52
CA PHE A 77 -4.06 -13.30 -9.09
C PHE A 77 -4.70 -12.01 -8.58
N GLY A 78 -5.18 -11.16 -9.49
CA GLY A 78 -5.94 -9.97 -9.19
C GLY A 78 -5.11 -8.82 -8.62
N PHE A 79 -5.75 -8.07 -7.74
CA PHE A 79 -5.27 -6.81 -7.20
C PHE A 79 -5.41 -6.80 -5.69
N ALA A 80 -4.33 -6.54 -4.98
CA ALA A 80 -4.32 -6.34 -3.54
C ALA A 80 -4.12 -4.86 -3.20
N THR A 81 -4.77 -4.37 -2.17
CA THR A 81 -4.65 -2.96 -1.78
C THR A 81 -4.97 -2.72 -0.31
N VAL A 82 -4.52 -1.58 0.20
CA VAL A 82 -4.86 -0.99 1.49
C VAL A 82 -5.24 0.47 1.33
N PRO A 83 -6.05 1.06 2.21
CA PRO A 83 -6.28 2.51 2.20
C PRO A 83 -5.04 3.27 2.67
N GLY A 84 -4.81 4.47 2.09
CA GLY A 84 -3.87 5.44 2.57
C GLY A 84 -4.54 6.51 3.46
N ASN A 85 -3.75 7.45 3.97
CA ASN A 85 -4.27 8.51 4.84
C ASN A 85 -5.17 9.51 4.09
N HIS A 86 -4.93 9.68 2.81
CA HIS A 86 -5.78 10.51 1.96
C HIS A 86 -7.13 9.85 1.66
N ASP A 87 -7.22 8.53 1.65
CA ASP A 87 -8.47 7.79 1.42
C ASP A 87 -9.40 7.82 2.64
N VAL A 88 -8.83 7.94 3.84
CA VAL A 88 -9.55 8.08 5.12
C VAL A 88 -9.33 9.46 5.74
N TYR A 89 -9.24 10.50 4.92
CA TYR A 89 -8.81 11.85 5.29
C TYR A 89 -9.60 12.48 6.43
N VAL A 90 -10.88 12.18 6.54
CA VAL A 90 -11.81 12.66 7.58
C VAL A 90 -12.50 11.47 8.25
N GLU A 91 -12.96 11.68 9.49
CA GLU A 91 -13.60 10.63 10.30
C GLU A 91 -14.83 10.01 9.60
N SER A 92 -15.65 10.84 8.93
CA SER A 92 -16.81 10.35 8.17
C SER A 92 -16.43 9.33 7.08
N ALA A 93 -15.25 9.44 6.46
CA ALA A 93 -14.79 8.49 5.45
C ALA A 93 -14.59 7.09 6.06
N THR A 94 -14.07 7.02 7.28
CA THR A 94 -13.90 5.76 8.02
C THR A 94 -15.22 5.21 8.55
N LEU A 95 -16.05 6.07 9.17
CA LEU A 95 -17.35 5.65 9.72
C LEU A 95 -18.30 5.11 8.65
N GLU A 96 -18.28 5.72 7.47
CA GLU A 96 -19.07 5.29 6.30
C GLU A 96 -18.39 4.17 5.50
N ARG A 97 -17.19 3.73 5.90
CA ARG A 97 -16.41 2.71 5.20
C ARG A 97 -16.30 2.99 3.69
N ARG A 98 -16.00 4.23 3.33
CA ARG A 98 -16.02 4.69 1.93
C ARG A 98 -15.02 3.94 1.06
N PHE A 99 -13.84 3.66 1.59
CA PHE A 99 -12.82 2.89 0.89
C PHE A 99 -13.30 1.47 0.62
N GLU A 100 -13.74 0.76 1.67
CA GLU A 100 -14.22 -0.61 1.55
C GLU A 100 -15.43 -0.71 0.61
N THR A 101 -16.32 0.28 0.63
CA THR A 101 -17.48 0.32 -0.28
C THR A 101 -17.04 0.51 -1.74
N ALA A 102 -16.11 1.45 -2.00
CA ALA A 102 -15.67 1.75 -3.36
C ALA A 102 -14.84 0.60 -3.98
N PHE A 103 -14.10 -0.13 -3.16
CA PHE A 103 -13.21 -1.21 -3.58
C PHE A 103 -13.74 -2.62 -3.25
N ALA A 104 -15.01 -2.77 -2.89
CA ALA A 104 -15.60 -4.00 -2.37
C ALA A 104 -15.20 -5.26 -3.15
N GLY A 105 -15.33 -5.25 -4.49
CA GLY A 105 -14.98 -6.40 -5.33
C GLY A 105 -13.46 -6.69 -5.45
N LEU A 106 -12.59 -5.88 -4.86
CA LEU A 106 -11.14 -6.11 -4.78
C LEU A 106 -10.70 -6.51 -3.37
N LEU A 107 -11.59 -6.45 -2.39
CA LEU A 107 -11.30 -6.71 -0.98
C LEU A 107 -11.78 -8.09 -0.50
N ASP A 108 -12.10 -8.98 -1.43
CA ASP A 108 -12.42 -10.36 -1.11
C ASP A 108 -11.15 -11.10 -0.70
N SER A 109 -11.09 -11.55 0.56
CA SER A 109 -9.93 -12.26 1.10
C SER A 109 -9.99 -13.75 0.79
N ASP A 110 -8.84 -14.35 0.48
CA ASP A 110 -8.72 -15.82 0.32
C ASP A 110 -8.75 -16.55 1.68
N THR A 111 -8.70 -15.80 2.80
CA THR A 111 -8.86 -16.32 4.17
C THR A 111 -9.81 -15.44 4.97
N PRO A 112 -11.11 -15.32 4.59
CA PRO A 112 -12.04 -14.38 5.21
C PRO A 112 -12.31 -14.70 6.68
N ASP A 113 -12.13 -15.96 7.09
CA ASP A 113 -12.25 -16.46 8.46
C ASP A 113 -11.21 -15.88 9.43
N LEU A 114 -10.11 -15.32 8.91
CA LEU A 114 -9.05 -14.68 9.71
C LEU A 114 -9.19 -13.15 9.80
N ALA A 115 -10.09 -12.55 9.04
CA ALA A 115 -10.36 -11.11 9.11
C ALA A 115 -11.07 -10.74 10.42
N VAL A 116 -10.77 -9.55 10.96
CA VAL A 116 -11.29 -9.09 12.25
C VAL A 116 -11.92 -7.70 12.22
N ASP A 117 -11.69 -6.96 11.15
CA ASP A 117 -12.22 -5.60 10.95
C ASP A 117 -12.58 -5.41 9.47
N GLY A 118 -13.80 -5.78 9.09
CA GLY A 118 -14.20 -5.88 7.69
C GLY A 118 -13.29 -6.86 6.96
N PRO A 119 -12.62 -6.47 5.85
CA PRO A 119 -11.74 -7.36 5.10
C PRO A 119 -10.35 -7.53 5.74
N TRP A 120 -10.02 -6.81 6.82
CA TRP A 120 -8.65 -6.73 7.34
C TRP A 120 -8.35 -7.73 8.47
N PRO A 121 -7.16 -8.39 8.45
CA PRO A 121 -6.19 -8.44 7.36
C PRO A 121 -6.78 -9.13 6.13
N LEU A 122 -6.50 -8.58 4.93
CA LEU A 122 -6.89 -9.20 3.67
C LEU A 122 -5.73 -10.05 3.16
N VAL A 123 -6.02 -11.28 2.75
CA VAL A 123 -5.03 -12.20 2.19
C VAL A 123 -5.36 -12.44 0.72
N ARG A 124 -4.33 -12.35 -0.13
CA ARG A 124 -4.38 -12.76 -1.52
C ARG A 124 -3.32 -13.84 -1.75
N LEU A 125 -3.75 -15.05 -2.08
CA LEU A 125 -2.86 -16.15 -2.41
C LEU A 125 -2.41 -16.05 -3.87
N LEU A 126 -1.12 -16.15 -4.10
CA LEU A 126 -0.51 -16.14 -5.43
C LEU A 126 -0.10 -17.58 -5.79
N GLY A 127 -1.07 -18.39 -6.11
CA GLY A 127 -0.88 -19.82 -6.30
C GLY A 127 -0.34 -20.49 -5.02
N ASP A 128 0.58 -21.42 -5.21
CA ASP A 128 1.24 -22.10 -4.09
C ASP A 128 2.56 -21.46 -3.67
N GLU A 129 3.00 -20.43 -4.38
CA GLU A 129 4.31 -19.82 -4.19
C GLU A 129 4.31 -18.70 -3.15
N ALA A 130 3.31 -17.81 -3.17
CA ALA A 130 3.34 -16.64 -2.34
C ALA A 130 1.97 -16.22 -1.79
N ALA A 131 1.97 -15.27 -0.86
CA ALA A 131 0.78 -14.60 -0.34
C ALA A 131 1.06 -13.11 -0.11
N ILE A 132 0.09 -12.26 -0.43
CA ILE A 132 0.06 -10.87 -0.03
C ILE A 132 -0.89 -10.75 1.16
N VAL A 133 -0.41 -10.17 2.26
CA VAL A 133 -1.19 -9.94 3.49
C VAL A 133 -1.29 -8.44 3.71
N CYS A 134 -2.44 -7.88 3.39
CA CYS A 134 -2.73 -6.46 3.52
C CYS A 134 -3.26 -6.13 4.91
N VAL A 135 -2.64 -5.17 5.59
CA VAL A 135 -3.02 -4.71 6.94
C VAL A 135 -3.35 -3.22 6.89
N ASN A 136 -4.54 -2.85 7.32
CA ASN A 136 -4.95 -1.46 7.34
C ASN A 136 -4.24 -0.68 8.46
N SER A 137 -3.36 0.23 8.07
CA SER A 137 -2.64 1.14 8.98
C SER A 137 -3.17 2.58 8.92
N ALA A 138 -4.08 2.87 8.00
CA ALA A 138 -4.63 4.22 7.81
C ALA A 138 -5.69 4.55 8.86
N ARG A 139 -5.71 5.80 9.27
CA ARG A 139 -6.72 6.35 10.18
C ARG A 139 -6.93 7.83 9.92
N PRO A 140 -8.08 8.39 10.23
CA PRO A 140 -8.26 9.83 10.25
C PRO A 140 -7.41 10.47 11.35
N ASN A 141 -6.82 11.61 11.03
CA ASN A 141 -6.11 12.45 12.00
C ASN A 141 -6.86 13.76 12.11
N PRO A 142 -7.36 14.15 13.30
CA PRO A 142 -8.15 15.37 13.45
C PRO A 142 -7.33 16.64 13.24
N GLN A 143 -6.04 16.61 13.55
CA GLN A 143 -5.12 17.74 13.35
C GLN A 143 -4.65 17.80 11.90
N VAL A 144 -4.63 19.02 11.33
CA VAL A 144 -4.22 19.26 9.93
C VAL A 144 -2.73 19.00 9.67
N TRP A 145 -1.91 19.12 10.70
CA TRP A 145 -0.45 18.91 10.63
C TRP A 145 -0.03 17.48 10.94
N ARG A 146 -0.98 16.59 11.27
CA ARG A 146 -0.70 15.19 11.60
C ARG A 146 -1.13 14.28 10.47
N SER A 147 -0.23 13.37 10.12
CA SER A 147 -0.47 12.32 9.12
C SER A 147 0.13 11.01 9.60
N SER A 148 -0.33 10.51 10.76
CA SER A 148 0.23 9.27 11.34
C SER A 148 -0.74 8.11 11.25
N GLY A 149 -0.19 6.92 10.97
CA GLY A 149 -0.92 5.66 10.96
C GLY A 149 -0.91 4.93 12.29
N ARG A 150 -1.81 3.98 12.44
CA ARG A 150 -1.83 3.02 13.54
C ARG A 150 -2.58 1.77 13.10
N ILE A 151 -2.00 0.60 13.35
CA ILE A 151 -2.70 -0.67 13.15
C ILE A 151 -3.42 -1.04 14.46
N PRO A 152 -4.73 -1.35 14.43
CA PRO A 152 -5.45 -1.82 15.62
C PRO A 152 -4.79 -3.06 16.23
N PRO A 153 -4.75 -3.20 17.57
CA PRO A 153 -4.18 -4.39 18.22
C PRO A 153 -4.84 -5.70 17.78
N THR A 154 -6.14 -5.66 17.49
CA THR A 154 -6.89 -6.80 16.95
C THR A 154 -6.38 -7.26 15.59
N GLN A 155 -6.06 -6.32 14.68
CA GLN A 155 -5.47 -6.65 13.38
C GLN A 155 -4.03 -7.17 13.53
N LEU A 156 -3.23 -6.65 14.48
CA LEU A 156 -1.88 -7.18 14.75
C LEU A 156 -1.94 -8.63 15.28
N ALA A 157 -2.92 -8.92 16.13
CA ALA A 157 -3.16 -10.29 16.61
C ALA A 157 -3.63 -11.20 15.46
N ALA A 158 -4.50 -10.70 14.59
CA ALA A 158 -4.96 -11.43 13.41
C ALA A 158 -3.82 -11.65 12.40
N LEU A 159 -2.94 -10.65 12.19
CA LEU A 159 -1.75 -10.80 11.34
C LEU A 159 -0.88 -11.99 11.79
N ARG A 160 -0.62 -12.13 13.10
CA ARG A 160 0.13 -13.29 13.61
C ARG A 160 -0.55 -14.60 13.25
N ARG A 161 -1.89 -14.68 13.44
CA ARG A 161 -2.65 -15.89 13.08
C ARG A 161 -2.60 -16.19 11.59
N VAL A 162 -2.69 -15.16 10.74
CA VAL A 162 -2.55 -15.30 9.28
C VAL A 162 -1.17 -15.83 8.92
N LEU A 163 -0.11 -15.29 9.52
CA LEU A 163 1.27 -15.71 9.23
C LEU A 163 1.57 -17.13 9.73
N ASP A 164 0.82 -17.65 10.69
CA ASP A 164 0.95 -19.02 11.22
C ASP A 164 -0.05 -20.00 10.56
N ASP A 165 -1.00 -19.49 9.77
CA ASP A 165 -2.01 -20.31 9.09
C ASP A 165 -1.38 -21.24 8.04
N PRO A 166 -1.77 -22.51 7.97
CA PRO A 166 -1.23 -23.46 6.99
C PRO A 166 -1.36 -23.02 5.52
N ARG A 167 -2.36 -22.19 5.21
CA ARG A 167 -2.56 -21.62 3.87
C ARG A 167 -1.53 -20.56 3.51
N VAL A 168 -0.80 -20.01 4.49
CA VAL A 168 0.09 -18.84 4.30
C VAL A 168 1.54 -19.15 4.70
N ARG A 169 1.76 -19.83 5.84
CA ARG A 169 3.06 -19.97 6.50
C ARG A 169 4.17 -20.58 5.65
N ASP A 170 3.80 -21.45 4.70
CA ASP A 170 4.75 -22.18 3.84
C ASP A 170 4.98 -21.49 2.48
N ARG A 171 4.52 -20.24 2.34
CA ARG A 171 4.67 -19.37 1.15
C ARG A 171 5.63 -18.23 1.40
N PHE A 172 6.12 -17.62 0.32
CA PHE A 172 6.75 -16.30 0.43
C PHE A 172 5.69 -15.26 0.78
N VAL A 173 5.88 -14.48 1.85
CA VAL A 173 4.86 -13.55 2.33
C VAL A 173 5.26 -12.11 2.11
N ILE A 174 4.41 -11.36 1.42
CA ILE A 174 4.47 -9.91 1.32
C ILE A 174 3.46 -9.31 2.29
N VAL A 175 3.92 -8.77 3.42
CA VAL A 175 3.06 -7.97 4.30
C VAL A 175 3.00 -6.56 3.75
N ALA A 176 1.79 -6.06 3.50
CA ALA A 176 1.57 -4.74 2.90
C ALA A 176 0.81 -3.82 3.86
N THR A 177 1.33 -2.61 4.03
CA THR A 177 0.71 -1.52 4.79
C THR A 177 0.82 -0.21 4.02
N HIS A 178 0.04 0.82 4.37
CA HIS A 178 0.29 2.16 3.85
C HIS A 178 1.48 2.81 4.53
N TYR A 179 1.49 2.83 5.85
CA TYR A 179 2.57 3.42 6.64
C TYR A 179 3.66 2.41 6.94
N GLY A 180 4.92 2.83 6.75
CA GLY A 180 6.09 2.04 7.12
C GLY A 180 6.70 2.43 8.46
N PRO A 181 7.63 1.59 8.97
CA PRO A 181 8.30 1.84 10.24
C PRO A 181 9.49 2.81 10.14
N PHE A 182 10.11 2.93 8.95
CA PHE A 182 11.39 3.63 8.79
C PHE A 182 11.41 4.52 7.54
N ARG A 183 12.33 5.48 7.56
CA ARG A 183 12.76 6.29 6.42
C ARG A 183 13.84 5.58 5.62
N ALA A 184 14.24 6.18 4.50
CA ALA A 184 15.28 5.65 3.60
C ALA A 184 16.65 5.47 4.27
N ASP A 185 16.98 6.28 5.26
CA ASP A 185 18.22 6.19 6.04
C ASP A 185 18.16 5.13 7.17
N GLY A 186 17.03 4.43 7.30
CA GLY A 186 16.81 3.43 8.34
C GLY A 186 16.41 4.02 9.70
N SER A 187 16.28 5.32 9.84
CA SER A 187 15.77 5.96 11.05
C SER A 187 14.26 5.78 11.18
N PRO A 188 13.69 5.68 12.41
CA PRO A 188 12.26 5.69 12.61
C PRO A 188 11.62 6.97 12.06
N ASP A 189 10.43 6.85 11.46
CA ASP A 189 9.67 8.04 11.10
C ASP A 189 9.02 8.68 12.34
N SER A 190 8.68 9.96 12.22
CA SER A 190 8.18 10.72 13.37
C SER A 190 6.80 10.23 13.82
N PRO A 191 6.45 10.30 15.11
CA PRO A 191 5.12 9.94 15.62
C PRO A 191 3.98 10.80 15.06
N TRP A 192 4.30 11.93 14.42
CA TRP A 192 3.35 12.84 13.80
C TRP A 192 3.05 12.47 12.34
N HIS A 193 3.95 11.69 11.73
CA HIS A 193 3.91 11.36 10.31
C HIS A 193 3.88 9.84 10.04
N GLY A 194 4.69 9.06 10.73
CA GLY A 194 4.87 7.63 10.49
C GLY A 194 3.85 6.71 11.19
N LEU A 195 4.17 5.45 11.23
CA LEU A 195 3.38 4.42 11.93
C LEU A 195 3.65 4.47 13.44
N VAL A 196 2.66 4.88 14.22
CA VAL A 196 2.81 5.11 15.69
C VAL A 196 3.18 3.83 16.44
N ASN A 197 2.75 2.67 15.97
CA ASN A 197 3.03 1.37 16.59
C ASN A 197 3.83 0.44 15.66
N ALA A 198 4.86 1.01 15.04
CA ALA A 198 5.78 0.31 14.13
C ALA A 198 6.43 -0.91 14.78
N ASP A 199 6.89 -0.78 16.04
CA ASP A 199 7.49 -1.90 16.79
C ASP A 199 6.53 -3.08 16.96
N ALA A 200 5.23 -2.79 17.18
CA ALA A 200 4.21 -3.83 17.31
C ALA A 200 3.94 -4.55 15.98
N LEU A 201 4.03 -3.85 14.83
CA LEU A 201 3.97 -4.46 13.50
C LEU A 201 5.19 -5.36 13.27
N LEU A 202 6.40 -4.86 13.53
CA LEU A 202 7.63 -5.63 13.37
C LEU A 202 7.62 -6.87 14.27
N ALA A 203 7.17 -6.73 15.53
CA ALA A 203 7.01 -7.86 16.44
C ALA A 203 5.93 -8.86 15.98
N ALA A 204 4.89 -8.42 15.27
CA ALA A 204 3.88 -9.30 14.70
C ALA A 204 4.41 -10.10 13.51
N ILE A 205 5.20 -9.46 12.65
CA ILE A 205 5.86 -10.12 11.51
C ILE A 205 6.97 -11.05 12.01
N GLY A 206 7.75 -10.61 12.99
CA GLY A 206 8.90 -11.35 13.52
C GLY A 206 10.05 -11.45 12.51
N THR A 207 10.88 -12.46 12.71
CA THR A 207 12.07 -12.73 11.87
C THR A 207 11.85 -13.89 10.88
N ARG A 208 10.58 -14.12 10.47
CA ARG A 208 10.24 -15.20 9.54
C ARG A 208 11.11 -15.11 8.27
N PRO A 209 11.68 -16.23 7.83
CA PRO A 209 12.31 -16.30 6.50
C PRO A 209 11.24 -15.97 5.44
N HIS A 210 11.60 -15.78 4.22
CA HIS A 210 10.68 -15.61 3.10
C HIS A 210 9.53 -14.62 3.36
N THR A 211 9.81 -13.57 4.14
CA THR A 211 8.84 -12.51 4.46
C THR A 211 9.46 -11.14 4.24
N VAL A 212 8.72 -10.25 3.58
CA VAL A 212 9.07 -8.84 3.37
C VAL A 212 7.92 -7.93 3.82
N LEU A 213 8.24 -6.70 4.19
CA LEU A 213 7.28 -5.63 4.44
C LEU A 213 7.32 -4.62 3.29
N VAL A 214 6.17 -4.34 2.70
CA VAL A 214 6.01 -3.32 1.64
C VAL A 214 5.10 -2.21 2.14
N HIS A 215 5.48 -0.96 1.88
CA HIS A 215 4.68 0.20 2.27
C HIS A 215 4.79 1.35 1.26
N GLY A 216 3.98 2.39 1.44
CA GLY A 216 3.98 3.63 0.67
C GLY A 216 4.23 4.86 1.54
N HIS A 217 3.36 5.87 1.44
CA HIS A 217 3.26 7.07 2.26
C HIS A 217 4.38 8.10 2.06
N LEU A 218 5.64 7.68 2.02
CA LEU A 218 6.78 8.61 1.99
C LEU A 218 7.05 9.22 0.60
N HIS A 219 6.40 8.70 -0.46
CA HIS A 219 6.64 9.09 -1.85
C HIS A 219 8.11 8.97 -2.27
N ASP A 220 8.89 8.21 -1.53
CA ASP A 220 10.29 7.93 -1.78
C ASP A 220 10.50 6.42 -1.94
N ARG A 221 11.17 6.03 -3.02
CA ARG A 221 11.41 4.61 -3.30
C ARG A 221 12.75 4.19 -2.69
N PHE A 222 12.70 3.27 -1.76
CA PHE A 222 13.90 2.68 -1.15
C PHE A 222 13.66 1.24 -0.70
N ALA A 223 14.75 0.54 -0.45
CA ALA A 223 14.76 -0.76 0.18
C ALA A 223 15.74 -0.78 1.36
N LEU A 224 15.32 -1.38 2.47
CA LEU A 224 16.17 -1.63 3.62
C LEU A 224 16.40 -3.13 3.75
N PRO A 225 17.65 -3.59 3.90
CA PRO A 225 17.97 -5.01 3.97
C PRO A 225 17.44 -5.66 5.25
N ARG A 226 17.36 -6.99 5.24
CA ARG A 226 17.10 -7.80 6.43
C ARG A 226 18.13 -7.51 7.53
N THR A 227 17.67 -7.54 8.76
CA THR A 227 18.53 -7.58 9.95
C THR A 227 18.06 -8.70 10.88
N PRO A 228 18.81 -9.06 11.93
CA PRO A 228 18.34 -10.02 12.92
C PRO A 228 17.03 -9.63 13.61
N ALA A 229 16.64 -8.35 13.57
CA ALA A 229 15.46 -7.81 14.26
C ALA A 229 14.29 -7.51 13.32
N ARG A 230 14.46 -7.54 11.99
CA ARG A 230 13.40 -7.14 11.04
C ARG A 230 13.54 -7.81 9.67
N PRO A 231 12.42 -8.02 8.94
CA PRO A 231 12.45 -8.46 7.55
C PRO A 231 13.03 -7.36 6.63
N PRO A 232 13.31 -7.66 5.36
CA PRO A 232 13.51 -6.64 4.34
C PRO A 232 12.28 -5.73 4.25
N ILE A 233 12.49 -4.43 4.00
CA ILE A 233 11.44 -3.42 3.92
C ILE A 233 11.57 -2.67 2.60
N PHE A 234 10.45 -2.52 1.89
CA PHE A 234 10.38 -1.77 0.65
C PHE A 234 9.38 -0.63 0.77
N CYS A 235 9.81 0.58 0.46
CA CYS A 235 8.91 1.70 0.22
C CYS A 235 8.68 1.84 -1.28
N ALA A 236 7.41 1.87 -1.70
CA ALA A 236 7.05 1.80 -3.12
C ALA A 236 7.35 3.11 -3.90
N GLY A 237 7.50 4.24 -3.23
CA GLY A 237 7.48 5.55 -3.87
C GLY A 237 6.05 5.96 -4.23
N SER A 238 5.86 6.65 -5.35
CA SER A 238 4.54 7.02 -5.85
C SER A 238 4.44 6.75 -7.34
N ALA A 239 3.37 6.12 -7.78
CA ALA A 239 3.19 5.83 -9.21
C ALA A 239 2.65 7.02 -10.01
N THR A 240 2.13 8.08 -9.38
CA THR A 240 1.47 9.18 -10.10
C THR A 240 1.96 10.57 -9.73
N ASP A 241 2.75 10.69 -8.67
CA ASP A 241 3.28 11.98 -8.21
C ASP A 241 4.44 12.43 -9.08
N THR A 242 4.27 13.55 -9.80
CA THR A 242 5.30 14.11 -10.69
C THR A 242 6.58 14.41 -9.93
N HIS A 243 7.72 13.95 -10.46
CA HIS A 243 9.07 13.93 -9.88
C HIS A 243 9.34 12.83 -8.83
N HIS A 244 8.34 12.00 -8.50
CA HIS A 244 8.48 10.86 -7.58
C HIS A 244 7.98 9.55 -8.20
N GLU A 245 7.75 9.57 -9.53
CA GLU A 245 7.20 8.42 -10.25
C GLU A 245 8.12 7.23 -10.18
N SER A 246 7.70 6.26 -9.41
CA SER A 246 8.48 5.05 -9.20
C SER A 246 7.61 3.92 -8.67
N LEU A 247 8.06 2.72 -8.92
CA LEU A 247 7.45 1.50 -8.38
C LEU A 247 8.49 0.38 -8.31
N TRP A 248 8.10 -0.70 -7.64
CA TRP A 248 8.83 -1.96 -7.65
C TRP A 248 8.10 -2.98 -8.51
N LEU A 249 8.85 -3.77 -9.26
CA LEU A 249 8.43 -5.04 -9.82
C LEU A 249 9.16 -6.15 -9.06
N TYR A 250 8.42 -7.17 -8.62
CA TYR A 250 8.97 -8.30 -7.89
C TYR A 250 8.83 -9.58 -8.72
N GLU A 251 9.93 -10.32 -8.87
CA GLU A 251 9.91 -11.72 -9.23
C GLU A 251 10.11 -12.54 -7.96
N LEU A 252 9.24 -13.48 -7.71
CA LEU A 252 9.29 -14.27 -6.49
C LEU A 252 8.91 -15.73 -6.72
N ASP A 253 9.46 -16.60 -5.89
CA ASP A 253 9.06 -17.97 -5.66
C ASP A 253 8.90 -18.20 -4.15
N ARG A 254 8.73 -19.46 -3.70
CA ARG A 254 8.55 -19.77 -2.27
C ARG A 254 9.67 -19.29 -1.35
N THR A 255 10.87 -19.12 -1.86
CA THR A 255 12.09 -18.92 -1.07
C THR A 255 12.85 -17.68 -1.41
N SER A 256 12.58 -17.09 -2.57
CA SER A 256 13.36 -15.97 -3.08
C SER A 256 12.48 -14.82 -3.58
N LEU A 257 13.02 -13.60 -3.50
CA LEU A 257 12.45 -12.42 -4.10
C LEU A 257 13.56 -11.61 -4.78
N ARG A 258 13.31 -11.24 -6.03
CA ARG A 258 14.11 -10.25 -6.77
C ARG A 258 13.26 -9.01 -6.99
N ALA A 259 13.80 -7.85 -6.68
CA ALA A 259 13.13 -6.58 -6.86
C ALA A 259 13.79 -5.76 -7.96
N TYR A 260 12.99 -5.20 -8.83
CA TYR A 260 13.42 -4.31 -9.93
C TYR A 260 12.77 -2.95 -9.76
N HIS A 261 13.55 -1.90 -9.99
CA HIS A 261 13.00 -0.56 -10.08
C HIS A 261 12.31 -0.35 -11.41
N ALA A 262 11.18 0.36 -11.41
CA ALA A 262 10.63 0.97 -12.61
C ALA A 262 10.42 2.46 -12.38
N SER A 263 10.81 3.25 -13.37
CA SER A 263 10.79 4.71 -13.34
C SER A 263 10.03 5.26 -14.54
N TRP A 264 9.45 6.44 -14.39
CA TRP A 264 8.77 7.16 -15.48
C TRP A 264 9.78 7.81 -16.39
N ARG A 265 9.79 7.45 -17.68
CA ARG A 265 10.68 8.00 -18.69
C ARG A 265 9.97 8.14 -20.02
N ALA A 266 10.09 9.29 -20.65
CA ALA A 266 9.53 9.55 -21.99
C ALA A 266 8.07 9.09 -22.17
N GLY A 267 7.22 9.32 -21.16
CA GLY A 267 5.79 9.02 -21.24
C GLY A 267 5.40 7.56 -20.95
N ARG A 268 6.30 6.76 -20.41
CA ARG A 268 6.04 5.36 -20.02
C ARG A 268 6.85 4.93 -18.80
N TYR A 269 6.45 3.81 -18.18
CA TYR A 269 7.27 3.13 -17.18
C TYR A 269 8.25 2.19 -17.84
N GLU A 270 9.49 2.26 -17.40
CA GLU A 270 10.60 1.38 -17.84
C GLU A 270 11.29 0.78 -16.62
N LEU A 271 11.70 -0.48 -16.74
CA LEU A 271 12.54 -1.12 -15.72
C LEU A 271 13.94 -0.51 -15.78
N ASP A 272 14.49 -0.18 -14.63
CA ASP A 272 15.88 0.27 -14.51
C ASP A 272 16.82 -0.92 -14.71
N ALA A 273 18.02 -0.65 -15.26
CA ALA A 273 19.03 -1.70 -15.54
C ALA A 273 19.61 -2.31 -14.24
N GLU A 274 19.58 -1.57 -13.14
CA GLU A 274 20.04 -2.06 -11.84
C GLU A 274 18.99 -2.98 -11.20
N ARG A 275 19.44 -4.17 -10.84
CA ARG A 275 18.65 -5.15 -10.11
C ARG A 275 19.02 -5.07 -8.63
N VAL A 276 18.06 -4.84 -7.78
CA VAL A 276 18.22 -5.03 -6.34
C VAL A 276 17.82 -6.47 -6.03
N ALA A 277 18.80 -7.37 -5.98
CA ALA A 277 18.57 -8.73 -5.52
C ALA A 277 18.49 -8.72 -3.99
N ILE A 278 17.32 -9.05 -3.43
CA ILE A 278 17.19 -9.39 -2.03
C ILE A 278 16.92 -10.90 -2.00
N VAL A 279 17.95 -11.64 -1.66
CA VAL A 279 17.83 -13.08 -1.42
C VAL A 279 17.35 -13.18 0.03
N ALA A 280 16.16 -13.75 0.22
CA ALA A 280 15.78 -14.27 1.52
C ALA A 280 16.43 -15.66 1.61
N GLU A 281 17.56 -15.76 2.31
CA GLU A 281 18.10 -17.03 2.77
C GLU A 281 17.32 -17.53 4.00
#